data_4468898945cfcc81a0a1c47c57424c46
#
_entry.id   4468898945cfcc81a0a1c47c57424c46
#
_cell.length_a   1.000
_cell.length_b   1.000
_cell.length_c   1.000
_cell.angle_alpha   90.00
_cell.angle_beta   90.00
_cell.angle_gamma   90.00
#
_symmetry.space_group_name_H-M   'P 1'
#
loop_
_entity.id
_entity.type
_entity.pdbx_description
1 polymer ?
#
loop_
_entity_poly.entity_id
_entity_poly.type
_entity_poly.pdbx_seq_one_letter_code
_entity_poly.pdbx_strand_id
1 'polypeptide(L)'
;MRLSRLRRWFSVVCVAALSCVECMAAQPAAAQGAPGTAVRQFVRIAAPRVVLTHVRVIDGTGAPASDDRNVTIEGGRITSIRAAADASASDAAVTLDLRGYSVMPGIVGMHNHLFYLVRPNLNAQKKFDPPVLAPQMTFSAPRLYLGAGVTTMRTTGSVETYADLNLKRDIDAGKLPGPHMDVTGPYLEGAESFFLQMPHLASPEDARQLVEYWADHGVTSFKAYMNITRAELKAAIDAAHKRGLKVTGHLCSVTYKEAAELGIDDLEHGFFVNTQLDPGKKPDVCSESAGEYTLDHMPPESTEAKDLIDTLVKHHVAITSTLPVFEGDAGGGRPPLRQQALDAMTPEAREAFFILRQRSASSPAPKIDPAMLFKRNMELERAFVAAGGLLIAGPDPTGRGDVIPGFGDQREIELLVEAGFTPVEAIKIATLNGATYMGKEKQIGSIAAGKNADLIVMKGDPSKKISDIENVEIVFKDGVGFDSQKLLDSVKGRYGQY
;
A
#
# COMPACT_ATOMS: atom_id res chain seq x y z
N MET A 1 -62.14 0.33 61.99
CA MET A 1 -61.53 0.83 63.25
C MET A 1 -60.07 1.22 63.00
N ARG A 2 -59.73 2.48 63.27
CA ARG A 2 -58.42 3.15 63.39
C ARG A 2 -57.50 3.28 62.15
N LEU A 3 -57.49 4.52 61.71
CA LEU A 3 -56.49 5.30 61.03
C LEU A 3 -55.08 5.25 61.67
N SER A 4 -54.02 5.29 60.88
CA SER A 4 -52.91 6.13 61.24
C SER A 4 -52.12 6.59 59.96
N ARG A 5 -51.86 7.84 59.90
CA ARG A 5 -51.16 8.62 58.87
C ARG A 5 -49.66 8.32 58.92
N LEU A 6 -48.99 8.30 57.78
CA LEU A 6 -47.55 8.51 57.74
C LEU A 6 -47.17 9.49 56.65
N ARG A 7 -46.33 10.41 57.05
CA ARG A 7 -45.89 11.62 56.36
C ARG A 7 -44.92 11.27 55.17
N ARG A 8 -45.09 12.02 54.09
CA ARG A 8 -44.15 12.13 53.00
C ARG A 8 -42.97 12.95 53.47
N TRP A 9 -41.74 12.41 53.25
CA TRP A 9 -40.48 13.15 53.19
C TRP A 9 -39.98 13.13 51.76
N PHE A 10 -39.90 14.30 51.13
CA PHE A 10 -39.21 14.52 49.89
C PHE A 10 -37.70 14.73 50.21
N SER A 11 -36.85 13.81 49.79
CA SER A 11 -35.41 14.02 49.75
C SER A 11 -35.04 14.39 48.32
N VAL A 12 -34.61 15.63 48.17
CA VAL A 12 -33.98 16.14 46.92
C VAL A 12 -32.57 15.57 46.88
N VAL A 13 -32.29 14.66 45.94
CA VAL A 13 -30.96 14.20 45.66
C VAL A 13 -30.41 15.06 44.51
N CYS A 14 -29.50 15.99 44.84
CA CYS A 14 -28.68 16.67 43.85
C CYS A 14 -27.70 15.66 43.24
N VAL A 15 -27.92 15.26 41.97
CA VAL A 15 -26.94 14.52 41.20
C VAL A 15 -25.95 15.54 40.63
N ALA A 16 -24.76 15.64 41.25
CA ALA A 16 -23.63 16.33 40.66
C ALA A 16 -23.05 15.45 39.55
N ALA A 17 -23.27 15.85 38.30
CA ALA A 17 -22.57 15.22 37.16
C ALA A 17 -21.10 15.65 37.17
N LEU A 18 -20.23 14.77 37.68
CA LEU A 18 -18.77 14.87 37.40
C LEU A 18 -18.55 14.41 35.96
N SER A 19 -18.27 15.36 35.08
CA SER A 19 -17.67 15.08 33.76
C SER A 19 -16.21 14.64 33.94
N CYS A 20 -15.99 13.33 33.95
CA CYS A 20 -14.67 12.77 33.76
C CYS A 20 -14.21 13.05 32.33
N VAL A 21 -13.39 14.07 32.17
CA VAL A 21 -12.53 14.19 30.98
C VAL A 21 -11.44 13.14 31.14
N GLU A 22 -11.63 11.98 30.54
CA GLU A 22 -10.54 11.00 30.39
C GLU A 22 -9.46 11.63 29.51
N CYS A 23 -8.38 12.10 30.15
CA CYS A 23 -7.13 12.35 29.49
C CYS A 23 -6.65 11.03 28.90
N MET A 24 -6.87 10.78 27.61
CA MET A 24 -6.15 9.72 26.89
C MET A 24 -4.66 10.09 26.91
N ALA A 25 -3.96 9.61 27.92
CA ALA A 25 -2.53 9.59 27.94
C ALA A 25 -2.09 8.72 26.75
N ALA A 26 -1.39 9.33 25.78
CA ALA A 26 -0.74 8.59 24.70
C ALA A 26 0.12 7.49 25.34
N GLN A 27 -0.20 6.23 25.07
CA GLN A 27 0.64 5.11 25.51
C GLN A 27 2.04 5.33 24.93
N PRO A 28 3.09 5.28 25.75
CA PRO A 28 4.46 5.33 25.23
C PRO A 28 4.61 4.14 24.28
N ALA A 29 5.15 4.40 23.07
CA ALA A 29 5.55 3.33 22.17
C ALA A 29 6.41 2.35 22.97
N ALA A 30 6.02 1.07 22.98
CA ALA A 30 6.78 0.04 23.65
C ALA A 30 8.23 0.13 23.16
N ALA A 31 9.19 0.29 24.07
CA ALA A 31 10.60 0.30 23.74
C ALA A 31 10.88 -1.01 22.97
N GLN A 32 11.16 -0.91 21.67
CA GLN A 32 11.50 -2.08 20.88
C GLN A 32 12.74 -2.73 21.51
N GLY A 33 12.67 -4.01 21.82
CA GLY A 33 13.81 -4.78 22.28
C GLY A 33 14.96 -4.67 21.26
N ALA A 34 16.21 -4.80 21.71
CA ALA A 34 17.35 -4.76 20.80
C ALA A 34 17.14 -5.73 19.63
N PRO A 35 17.44 -5.33 18.38
CA PRO A 35 17.21 -6.16 17.19
C PRO A 35 17.82 -7.56 17.34
N GLY A 36 17.06 -8.60 16.98
CA GLY A 36 17.52 -9.98 17.00
C GLY A 36 18.74 -10.19 16.06
N THR A 37 19.44 -11.30 16.22
CA THR A 37 20.67 -11.58 15.45
C THR A 37 20.45 -11.55 13.95
N ALA A 38 19.30 -12.05 13.48
CA ALA A 38 18.93 -12.05 12.05
C ALA A 38 18.73 -10.63 11.48
N VAL A 39 18.42 -9.64 12.31
CA VAL A 39 18.22 -8.25 11.92
C VAL A 39 19.50 -7.44 12.01
N ARG A 40 20.32 -7.67 13.07
CA ARG A 40 21.53 -6.88 13.35
C ARG A 40 22.52 -6.80 12.20
N GLN A 41 22.63 -7.84 11.39
CA GLN A 41 23.53 -7.87 10.23
C GLN A 41 23.21 -6.80 9.17
N PHE A 42 21.97 -6.33 9.14
CA PHE A 42 21.49 -5.29 8.21
C PHE A 42 21.51 -3.90 8.84
N VAL A 43 21.71 -3.80 10.15
CA VAL A 43 21.73 -2.51 10.84
C VAL A 43 23.04 -1.79 10.56
N ARG A 44 22.96 -0.60 10.00
CA ARG A 44 24.07 0.34 9.78
C ARG A 44 24.19 1.35 10.93
N ILE A 45 23.02 1.77 11.48
CA ILE A 45 22.94 2.80 12.50
C ILE A 45 21.93 2.37 13.56
N ALA A 46 22.41 2.27 14.80
CA ALA A 46 21.57 2.04 15.98
C ALA A 46 22.15 2.86 17.14
N ALA A 47 21.77 4.11 17.23
CA ALA A 47 22.21 5.04 18.25
C ALA A 47 21.02 5.74 18.89
N PRO A 48 21.08 6.09 20.20
CA PRO A 48 19.99 6.78 20.90
C PRO A 48 19.62 8.11 20.25
N ARG A 49 20.62 8.76 19.66
CA ARG A 49 20.48 10.03 18.96
C ARG A 49 21.33 10.08 17.70
N VAL A 50 20.71 10.36 16.58
CA VAL A 50 21.32 10.47 15.24
C VAL A 50 21.01 11.87 14.69
N VAL A 51 21.99 12.52 14.08
CA VAL A 51 21.79 13.78 13.36
C VAL A 51 22.22 13.60 11.91
N LEU A 52 21.28 13.81 11.00
CA LEU A 52 21.50 13.89 9.56
C LEU A 52 21.76 15.36 9.24
N THR A 53 23.00 15.72 8.84
CA THR A 53 23.39 17.11 8.60
C THR A 53 23.48 17.42 7.12
N HIS A 54 23.23 18.67 6.75
CA HIS A 54 23.36 19.20 5.39
C HIS A 54 22.55 18.44 4.34
N VAL A 55 21.41 17.86 4.75
CA VAL A 55 20.56 17.05 3.85
C VAL A 55 19.44 17.89 3.22
N ARG A 56 19.05 17.56 2.00
CA ARG A 56 17.77 18.06 1.42
C ARG A 56 16.62 17.29 2.04
N VAL A 57 15.59 17.98 2.49
CA VAL A 57 14.37 17.40 3.06
C VAL A 57 13.22 17.55 2.08
N ILE A 58 12.65 16.42 1.64
CA ILE A 58 11.36 16.32 0.95
C ILE A 58 10.39 15.80 2.00
N ASP A 59 9.53 16.66 2.53
CA ASP A 59 8.79 16.37 3.75
C ASP A 59 7.58 15.44 3.56
N GLY A 60 7.20 15.12 2.32
CA GLY A 60 6.07 14.25 2.00
C GLY A 60 4.70 14.95 2.00
N THR A 61 4.65 16.27 2.24
CA THR A 61 3.37 17.01 2.24
C THR A 61 2.95 17.52 0.86
N GLY A 62 3.83 17.38 -0.15
CA GLY A 62 3.69 18.01 -1.47
C GLY A 62 4.29 19.41 -1.53
N ALA A 63 4.83 19.92 -0.42
CA ALA A 63 5.55 21.19 -0.40
C ALA A 63 6.91 21.08 -1.12
N PRO A 64 7.48 22.20 -1.60
CA PRO A 64 8.82 22.23 -2.17
C PRO A 64 9.88 21.69 -1.20
N ALA A 65 10.88 20.99 -1.74
CA ALA A 65 12.00 20.48 -0.95
C ALA A 65 12.77 21.62 -0.27
N SER A 66 13.28 21.37 0.93
CA SER A 66 14.08 22.29 1.72
C SER A 66 15.54 21.86 1.74
N ASP A 67 16.43 22.70 1.23
CA ASP A 67 17.86 22.41 1.19
C ASP A 67 18.56 22.71 2.52
N ASP A 68 19.73 22.08 2.70
CA ASP A 68 20.68 22.32 3.80
C ASP A 68 20.01 22.29 5.18
N ARG A 69 19.38 21.16 5.49
CA ARG A 69 18.72 20.92 6.78
C ARG A 69 19.49 19.94 7.64
N ASN A 70 19.31 20.10 8.95
CA ASN A 70 19.68 19.08 9.93
C ASN A 70 18.40 18.42 10.47
N VAL A 71 18.33 17.09 10.38
CA VAL A 71 17.24 16.28 10.92
C VAL A 71 17.77 15.48 12.10
N THR A 72 17.17 15.67 13.28
CA THR A 72 17.54 14.93 14.49
C THR A 72 16.54 13.82 14.75
N ILE A 73 17.06 12.62 14.94
CA ILE A 73 16.33 11.41 15.32
C ILE A 73 16.75 11.05 16.74
N GLU A 74 15.79 10.86 17.65
CA GLU A 74 16.05 10.45 19.03
C GLU A 74 14.90 9.59 19.55
N GLY A 75 15.22 8.46 20.16
CA GLY A 75 14.24 7.55 20.70
C GLY A 75 13.25 7.01 19.63
N GLY A 76 13.72 6.81 18.40
CA GLY A 76 12.88 6.33 17.30
C GLY A 76 12.01 7.39 16.63
N ARG A 77 12.14 8.65 17.03
CA ARG A 77 11.31 9.75 16.53
C ARG A 77 12.15 10.89 15.94
N ILE A 78 11.56 11.60 15.00
CA ILE A 78 12.09 12.87 14.53
C ILE A 78 11.83 13.93 15.61
N THR A 79 12.88 14.51 16.18
CA THR A 79 12.74 15.50 17.27
C THR A 79 12.92 16.92 16.78
N SER A 80 13.71 17.15 15.73
CA SER A 80 13.84 18.48 15.13
C SER A 80 14.23 18.44 13.65
N ILE A 81 13.83 19.49 12.93
CA ILE A 81 14.27 19.80 11.57
C ILE A 81 14.64 21.28 11.58
N ARG A 82 15.93 21.59 11.35
CA ARG A 82 16.43 22.98 11.42
C ARG A 82 17.29 23.30 10.20
N ALA A 83 17.51 24.58 9.91
CA ALA A 83 18.54 24.98 8.96
C ALA A 83 19.92 24.57 9.49
N ALA A 84 20.82 24.12 8.63
CA ALA A 84 22.16 23.67 9.06
C ALA A 84 22.95 24.80 9.74
N ALA A 85 22.73 26.05 9.33
CA ALA A 85 23.35 27.21 9.94
C ALA A 85 22.91 27.48 11.40
N ASP A 86 21.73 26.98 11.80
CA ASP A 86 21.18 27.19 13.17
C ASP A 86 21.63 26.07 14.14
N ALA A 87 22.55 25.20 13.73
CA ALA A 87 22.98 24.08 14.53
C ALA A 87 23.88 24.52 15.71
N SER A 88 23.41 24.31 16.92
CA SER A 88 24.28 24.26 18.11
C SER A 88 25.11 22.95 18.08
N ALA A 89 26.26 22.94 18.80
CA ALA A 89 27.10 21.72 18.94
C ALA A 89 26.23 20.50 19.27
N SER A 90 26.41 19.43 18.50
CA SER A 90 25.57 18.24 18.62
C SER A 90 26.16 17.30 19.67
N ASP A 91 25.38 16.95 20.70
CA ASP A 91 25.67 15.85 21.62
C ASP A 91 25.25 14.49 21.01
N ALA A 92 25.17 14.40 19.67
CA ALA A 92 24.73 13.21 18.97
C ALA A 92 25.75 12.08 19.11
N ALA A 93 25.27 10.88 19.38
CA ALA A 93 26.10 9.69 19.35
C ALA A 93 26.57 9.36 17.92
N VAL A 94 25.76 9.70 16.89
CA VAL A 94 26.10 9.54 15.47
C VAL A 94 25.68 10.79 14.68
N THR A 95 26.61 11.33 13.91
CA THR A 95 26.34 12.41 12.95
C THR A 95 26.73 11.95 11.55
N LEU A 96 25.82 12.14 10.57
CA LEU A 96 26.05 11.84 9.17
C LEU A 96 26.04 13.14 8.37
N ASP A 97 27.13 13.44 7.66
CA ASP A 97 27.17 14.52 6.67
C ASP A 97 26.57 14.00 5.36
N LEU A 98 25.43 14.56 4.97
CA LEU A 98 24.64 14.12 3.83
C LEU A 98 24.54 15.16 2.72
N ARG A 99 25.64 15.92 2.48
CA ARG A 99 25.73 16.79 1.31
C ARG A 99 25.58 16.00 0.02
N GLY A 100 24.66 16.42 -0.84
CA GLY A 100 24.32 15.72 -2.09
C GLY A 100 23.32 14.58 -1.93
N TYR A 101 22.75 14.43 -0.72
CA TYR A 101 21.68 13.48 -0.42
C TYR A 101 20.37 14.17 -0.16
N SER A 102 19.31 13.42 -0.36
CA SER A 102 17.95 13.77 0.05
C SER A 102 17.43 12.80 1.09
N VAL A 103 16.53 13.29 1.94
CA VAL A 103 15.73 12.49 2.85
C VAL A 103 14.25 12.72 2.56
N MET A 104 13.47 11.64 2.50
CA MET A 104 12.02 11.66 2.38
C MET A 104 11.38 10.69 3.38
N PRO A 105 10.05 10.75 3.62
CA PRO A 105 9.37 9.73 4.42
C PRO A 105 9.55 8.36 3.79
N GLY A 106 9.53 7.31 4.60
CA GLY A 106 9.42 5.95 4.10
C GLY A 106 8.15 5.76 3.27
N ILE A 107 8.26 4.97 2.20
CA ILE A 107 7.12 4.65 1.34
C ILE A 107 6.06 3.89 2.16
N VAL A 108 4.80 4.26 1.96
CA VAL A 108 3.62 3.59 2.51
C VAL A 108 2.91 2.89 1.35
N GLY A 109 3.31 1.65 1.08
CA GLY A 109 2.80 0.86 -0.04
C GLY A 109 1.41 0.32 0.26
N MET A 110 0.41 0.77 -0.49
CA MET A 110 -1.00 0.48 -0.21
C MET A 110 -1.58 -0.68 -1.03
N HIS A 111 -0.83 -1.23 -2.00
CA HIS A 111 -1.18 -2.44 -2.74
C HIS A 111 0.04 -3.33 -2.90
N ASN A 112 0.33 -4.08 -1.86
CA ASN A 112 1.48 -4.97 -1.81
C ASN A 112 1.06 -6.41 -1.50
N HIS A 113 1.92 -7.36 -1.85
CA HIS A 113 1.71 -8.78 -1.61
C HIS A 113 2.97 -9.44 -1.08
N LEU A 114 2.80 -10.55 -0.37
CA LEU A 114 3.89 -11.41 0.12
C LEU A 114 3.95 -12.75 -0.62
N PHE A 115 3.26 -12.88 -1.72
CA PHE A 115 3.27 -14.08 -2.55
C PHE A 115 3.83 -13.81 -3.95
N TYR A 116 4.14 -14.87 -4.65
CA TYR A 116 4.53 -14.88 -6.06
C TYR A 116 3.60 -15.83 -6.83
N LEU A 117 2.96 -15.36 -7.90
CA LEU A 117 2.10 -16.22 -8.70
C LEU A 117 2.94 -17.12 -9.60
N VAL A 118 2.94 -18.41 -9.29
CA VAL A 118 3.58 -19.44 -10.11
C VAL A 118 2.60 -19.92 -11.17
N ARG A 119 3.06 -19.93 -12.41
CA ARG A 119 2.33 -20.43 -13.58
C ARG A 119 3.09 -21.58 -14.19
N PRO A 120 3.12 -22.77 -13.52
CA PRO A 120 4.04 -23.84 -13.85
C PRO A 120 3.75 -24.49 -15.21
N ASN A 121 2.50 -24.44 -15.66
CA ASN A 121 2.03 -25.18 -16.82
C ASN A 121 1.76 -24.25 -18.00
N LEU A 122 2.83 -23.64 -18.53
CA LEU A 122 2.74 -22.89 -19.74
C LEU A 122 2.67 -23.86 -20.93
N ASN A 123 1.46 -24.18 -21.40
CA ASN A 123 1.26 -25.12 -22.47
C ASN A 123 1.70 -24.59 -23.85
N ALA A 124 1.79 -25.49 -24.84
CA ALA A 124 2.20 -25.15 -26.21
C ALA A 124 1.23 -24.16 -26.89
N GLN A 125 -0.03 -24.05 -26.43
CA GLN A 125 -1.05 -23.15 -26.92
C GLN A 125 -0.96 -21.75 -26.29
N LYS A 126 0.09 -21.48 -25.50
CA LYS A 126 0.35 -20.19 -24.83
C LYS A 126 -0.73 -19.83 -23.78
N LYS A 127 -1.49 -20.80 -23.28
CA LYS A 127 -2.41 -20.63 -22.16
C LYS A 127 -1.76 -21.15 -20.88
N PHE A 128 -2.14 -20.54 -19.77
CA PHE A 128 -1.79 -21.11 -18.47
C PHE A 128 -2.81 -22.18 -18.11
N ASP A 129 -2.32 -23.39 -17.89
CA ASP A 129 -3.17 -24.44 -17.35
C ASP A 129 -3.27 -24.28 -15.82
N PRO A 130 -4.46 -24.40 -15.23
CA PRO A 130 -4.59 -24.50 -13.78
C PRO A 130 -3.82 -25.70 -13.24
N PRO A 131 -3.38 -25.68 -11.98
CA PRO A 131 -3.59 -24.63 -11.00
C PRO A 131 -2.58 -23.48 -11.09
N VAL A 132 -3.02 -22.26 -10.76
CA VAL A 132 -2.14 -21.14 -10.43
C VAL A 132 -1.85 -21.24 -8.94
N LEU A 133 -0.58 -21.28 -8.57
CA LEU A 133 -0.14 -21.36 -7.17
C LEU A 133 0.44 -20.02 -6.72
N ALA A 134 0.18 -19.64 -5.48
CA ALA A 134 0.67 -18.43 -4.87
C ALA A 134 1.54 -18.72 -3.63
N PRO A 135 2.78 -19.23 -3.80
CA PRO A 135 3.68 -19.48 -2.68
C PRO A 135 4.09 -18.20 -1.98
N GLN A 136 4.19 -18.25 -0.66
CA GLN A 136 4.59 -17.13 0.17
C GLN A 136 6.10 -16.82 0.06
N MET A 137 6.42 -15.55 -0.11
CA MET A 137 7.79 -15.03 -0.19
C MET A 137 8.23 -14.39 1.13
N THR A 138 7.95 -15.02 2.25
CA THR A 138 8.19 -14.49 3.61
C THR A 138 9.64 -14.18 3.91
N PHE A 139 10.59 -14.76 3.18
CA PHE A 139 12.01 -14.47 3.32
C PHE A 139 12.45 -13.28 2.45
N SER A 140 12.10 -13.28 1.17
CA SER A 140 12.62 -12.32 0.19
C SER A 140 11.82 -11.02 0.15
N ALA A 141 10.48 -11.09 0.08
CA ALA A 141 9.65 -9.91 -0.11
C ALA A 141 9.82 -8.84 1.00
N PRO A 142 9.82 -9.15 2.32
CA PRO A 142 9.98 -8.13 3.35
C PRO A 142 11.33 -7.41 3.27
N ARG A 143 12.40 -8.11 2.86
CA ARG A 143 13.72 -7.52 2.69
C ARG A 143 13.81 -6.63 1.46
N LEU A 144 13.16 -7.03 0.37
CA LEU A 144 13.06 -6.23 -0.84
C LEU A 144 12.30 -4.92 -0.56
N TYR A 145 11.13 -5.02 0.10
CA TYR A 145 10.38 -3.83 0.51
C TYR A 145 11.21 -2.88 1.34
N LEU A 146 11.76 -3.37 2.46
CA LEU A 146 12.53 -2.52 3.37
C LEU A 146 13.79 -1.97 2.67
N GLY A 147 14.51 -2.80 1.90
CA GLY A 147 15.71 -2.38 1.17
C GLY A 147 15.44 -1.30 0.13
N ALA A 148 14.29 -1.31 -0.52
CA ALA A 148 13.88 -0.30 -1.48
C ALA A 148 13.20 0.93 -0.85
N GLY A 149 13.05 0.98 0.49
CA GLY A 149 12.53 2.14 1.19
C GLY A 149 11.07 2.06 1.61
N VAL A 150 10.39 0.93 1.45
CA VAL A 150 9.04 0.74 1.97
C VAL A 150 9.14 0.48 3.48
N THR A 151 8.68 1.41 4.30
CA THR A 151 8.69 1.29 5.77
C THR A 151 7.35 0.83 6.33
N THR A 152 6.28 1.01 5.58
CA THR A 152 4.92 0.54 5.91
C THR A 152 4.26 -0.02 4.67
N MET A 153 3.55 -1.14 4.79
CA MET A 153 2.81 -1.75 3.68
C MET A 153 1.46 -2.32 4.12
N ARG A 154 0.50 -2.35 3.21
CA ARG A 154 -0.74 -3.12 3.31
C ARG A 154 -0.63 -4.35 2.39
N THR A 155 -1.00 -5.55 2.89
CA THR A 155 -0.94 -6.79 2.10
C THR A 155 -2.15 -6.99 1.19
N THR A 156 -2.84 -6.06 0.78
CA THR A 156 -4.02 -5.93 -0.10
C THR A 156 -4.60 -7.26 -0.63
N GLY A 157 -5.10 -8.08 0.31
CA GLY A 157 -5.54 -9.47 0.10
C GLY A 157 -4.43 -10.47 0.44
N SER A 158 -4.71 -11.37 1.37
CA SER A 158 -3.82 -12.46 1.75
C SER A 158 -4.29 -13.78 1.16
N VAL A 159 -3.37 -14.58 0.65
CA VAL A 159 -3.64 -15.98 0.27
C VAL A 159 -3.30 -16.95 1.42
N GLU A 160 -2.36 -16.57 2.27
CA GLU A 160 -1.93 -17.31 3.46
C GLU A 160 -1.97 -16.38 4.68
N THR A 161 -3.15 -15.99 5.12
CA THR A 161 -3.36 -14.91 6.11
C THR A 161 -2.64 -15.17 7.44
N TYR A 162 -2.60 -16.42 7.92
CA TYR A 162 -1.82 -16.73 9.12
C TYR A 162 -0.31 -16.58 8.94
N ALA A 163 0.21 -16.85 7.73
CA ALA A 163 1.62 -16.63 7.43
C ALA A 163 1.94 -15.13 7.48
N ASP A 164 1.08 -14.28 6.93
CA ASP A 164 1.23 -12.82 6.95
C ASP A 164 1.16 -12.27 8.39
N LEU A 165 0.20 -12.72 9.19
CA LEU A 165 0.07 -12.33 10.60
C LEU A 165 1.28 -12.78 11.45
N ASN A 166 1.79 -13.99 11.21
CA ASN A 166 2.98 -14.49 11.88
C ASN A 166 4.22 -13.69 11.50
N LEU A 167 4.38 -13.38 10.21
CA LEU A 167 5.47 -12.56 9.72
C LEU A 167 5.43 -11.15 10.32
N LYS A 168 4.24 -10.53 10.32
CA LYS A 168 4.02 -9.23 10.99
C LYS A 168 4.49 -9.27 12.45
N ARG A 169 4.04 -10.27 13.21
CA ARG A 169 4.42 -10.43 14.62
C ARG A 169 5.94 -10.55 14.79
N ASP A 170 6.62 -11.30 13.94
CA ASP A 170 8.06 -11.52 14.03
C ASP A 170 8.86 -10.27 13.58
N ILE A 171 8.34 -9.49 12.64
CA ILE A 171 8.93 -8.19 12.27
C ILE A 171 8.71 -7.16 13.39
N ASP A 172 7.51 -7.07 13.95
CA ASP A 172 7.18 -6.14 15.04
C ASP A 172 8.00 -6.47 16.32
N ALA A 173 8.30 -7.75 16.54
CA ALA A 173 9.16 -8.21 17.62
C ALA A 173 10.68 -8.03 17.35
N GLY A 174 11.07 -7.46 16.21
CA GLY A 174 12.47 -7.26 15.81
C GLY A 174 13.25 -8.55 15.55
N LYS A 175 12.56 -9.67 15.28
CA LYS A 175 13.19 -10.96 14.93
C LYS A 175 13.54 -11.06 13.45
N LEU A 176 12.76 -10.44 12.58
CA LEU A 176 12.94 -10.43 11.13
C LEU A 176 12.98 -8.99 10.59
N PRO A 177 13.77 -8.72 9.54
CA PRO A 177 13.76 -7.43 8.88
C PRO A 177 12.54 -7.33 7.93
N GLY A 178 11.89 -6.17 7.92
CA GLY A 178 10.76 -5.89 7.04
C GLY A 178 10.05 -4.59 7.44
N PRO A 179 9.11 -4.11 6.62
CA PRO A 179 8.28 -2.94 6.90
C PRO A 179 7.28 -3.21 8.03
N HIS A 180 6.67 -2.15 8.55
CA HIS A 180 5.43 -2.28 9.30
C HIS A 180 4.34 -2.83 8.39
N MET A 181 3.57 -3.80 8.86
CA MET A 181 2.57 -4.48 8.05
C MET A 181 1.15 -4.15 8.53
N ASP A 182 0.32 -3.73 7.62
CA ASP A 182 -1.13 -3.74 7.72
C ASP A 182 -1.63 -5.00 6.99
N VAL A 183 -2.13 -5.98 7.75
CA VAL A 183 -2.47 -7.29 7.18
C VAL A 183 -3.94 -7.31 6.83
N THR A 184 -4.22 -7.44 5.53
CA THR A 184 -5.56 -7.67 4.98
C THR A 184 -5.94 -9.13 5.16
N GLY A 185 -7.22 -9.41 5.46
CA GLY A 185 -7.77 -10.76 5.50
C GLY A 185 -7.67 -11.50 4.16
N PRO A 186 -8.12 -12.76 4.10
CA PRO A 186 -8.22 -13.48 2.84
C PRO A 186 -9.14 -12.73 1.86
N TYR A 187 -8.94 -12.99 0.58
CA TYR A 187 -9.80 -12.42 -0.45
C TYR A 187 -11.27 -12.79 -0.21
N LEU A 188 -12.16 -11.84 -0.38
CA LEU A 188 -13.61 -12.02 -0.40
C LEU A 188 -14.02 -12.23 -1.87
N GLU A 189 -13.98 -13.46 -2.34
CA GLU A 189 -14.24 -13.81 -3.74
C GLU A 189 -15.55 -14.55 -3.89
N GLY A 190 -16.26 -14.30 -4.99
CA GLY A 190 -17.47 -15.04 -5.35
C GLY A 190 -17.19 -16.46 -5.87
N ALA A 191 -18.23 -17.09 -6.42
CA ALA A 191 -18.21 -18.53 -6.74
C ALA A 191 -17.28 -18.95 -7.89
N GLU A 192 -16.77 -18.02 -8.71
CA GLU A 192 -16.08 -18.34 -9.97
C GLU A 192 -14.60 -17.97 -9.98
N SER A 193 -13.86 -18.22 -8.89
CA SER A 193 -12.41 -17.96 -8.87
C SER A 193 -11.61 -19.12 -9.46
N PHE A 194 -10.56 -18.78 -10.22
CA PHE A 194 -9.55 -19.73 -10.69
C PHE A 194 -8.36 -19.89 -9.71
N PHE A 195 -8.34 -19.12 -8.63
CA PHE A 195 -7.31 -19.22 -7.58
C PHE A 195 -7.74 -20.22 -6.52
N LEU A 196 -7.04 -21.35 -6.42
CA LEU A 196 -7.36 -22.42 -5.47
C LEU A 196 -7.23 -21.99 -4.00
N GLN A 197 -6.40 -20.97 -3.72
CA GLN A 197 -6.12 -20.50 -2.37
C GLN A 197 -7.07 -19.38 -1.91
N MET A 198 -7.97 -18.92 -2.77
CA MET A 198 -8.98 -17.94 -2.40
C MET A 198 -10.25 -18.65 -1.91
N PRO A 199 -10.76 -18.34 -0.72
CA PRO A 199 -12.03 -18.89 -0.25
C PRO A 199 -13.18 -18.34 -1.11
N HIS A 200 -14.10 -19.21 -1.51
CA HIS A 200 -15.29 -18.82 -2.24
C HIS A 200 -16.43 -18.55 -1.28
N LEU A 201 -17.07 -17.40 -1.42
CA LEU A 201 -18.28 -17.06 -0.71
C LEU A 201 -19.48 -17.72 -1.40
N ALA A 202 -20.36 -18.32 -0.64
CA ALA A 202 -21.61 -18.90 -1.13
C ALA A 202 -22.84 -18.08 -0.73
N SER A 203 -22.67 -17.08 0.17
CA SER A 203 -23.75 -16.25 0.67
C SER A 203 -23.25 -14.97 1.36
N PRO A 204 -24.11 -13.97 1.55
CA PRO A 204 -23.81 -12.80 2.40
C PRO A 204 -23.45 -13.18 3.84
N GLU A 205 -24.00 -14.27 4.35
CA GLU A 205 -23.69 -14.76 5.70
C GLU A 205 -22.27 -15.30 5.79
N ASP A 206 -21.79 -16.00 4.75
CA ASP A 206 -20.39 -16.46 4.68
C ASP A 206 -19.43 -15.27 4.68
N ALA A 207 -19.74 -14.21 3.90
CA ALA A 207 -18.96 -12.98 3.89
C ALA A 207 -18.87 -12.35 5.28
N ARG A 208 -20.01 -12.24 6.00
CA ARG A 208 -20.06 -11.73 7.37
C ARG A 208 -19.20 -12.55 8.32
N GLN A 209 -19.38 -13.88 8.30
CA GLN A 209 -18.66 -14.80 9.19
C GLN A 209 -17.15 -14.77 8.93
N LEU A 210 -16.74 -14.74 7.67
CA LEU A 210 -15.32 -14.67 7.28
C LEU A 210 -14.69 -13.36 7.80
N VAL A 211 -15.37 -12.24 7.63
CA VAL A 211 -14.92 -10.94 8.14
C VAL A 211 -14.79 -10.95 9.67
N GLU A 212 -15.80 -11.43 10.38
CA GLU A 212 -15.79 -11.49 11.85
C GLU A 212 -14.65 -12.39 12.37
N TYR A 213 -14.50 -13.57 11.77
CA TYR A 213 -13.44 -14.52 12.15
C TYR A 213 -12.05 -13.89 12.02
N TRP A 214 -11.73 -13.33 10.87
CA TRP A 214 -10.39 -12.77 10.65
C TRP A 214 -10.13 -11.47 11.38
N ALA A 215 -11.17 -10.65 11.61
CA ALA A 215 -11.08 -9.49 12.48
C ALA A 215 -10.70 -9.88 13.92
N ASP A 216 -11.26 -10.98 14.44
CA ASP A 216 -10.88 -11.54 15.76
C ASP A 216 -9.44 -12.07 15.79
N HIS A 217 -8.87 -12.43 14.63
CA HIS A 217 -7.48 -12.90 14.50
C HIS A 217 -6.47 -11.79 14.19
N GLY A 218 -6.92 -10.53 14.11
CA GLY A 218 -6.04 -9.35 14.05
C GLY A 218 -5.71 -8.82 12.66
N VAL A 219 -6.48 -9.18 11.62
CA VAL A 219 -6.43 -8.45 10.35
C VAL A 219 -7.04 -7.06 10.52
N THR A 220 -6.62 -6.12 9.69
CA THR A 220 -6.96 -4.70 9.80
C THR A 220 -7.76 -4.16 8.63
N SER A 221 -7.95 -4.97 7.59
CA SER A 221 -8.75 -4.64 6.41
C SER A 221 -9.16 -5.90 5.65
N PHE A 222 -10.02 -5.75 4.64
CA PHE A 222 -10.47 -6.83 3.76
C PHE A 222 -10.41 -6.38 2.30
N LYS A 223 -10.22 -7.33 1.37
CA LYS A 223 -10.24 -7.08 -0.07
C LYS A 223 -11.34 -7.91 -0.73
N ALA A 224 -12.33 -7.24 -1.30
CA ALA A 224 -13.29 -7.84 -2.21
C ALA A 224 -12.65 -8.11 -3.58
N TYR A 225 -13.07 -9.18 -4.24
CA TYR A 225 -12.48 -9.58 -5.52
C TYR A 225 -13.53 -9.76 -6.62
N MET A 226 -13.08 -10.11 -7.80
CA MET A 226 -13.74 -9.91 -9.09
C MET A 226 -15.21 -10.37 -9.17
N ASN A 227 -15.55 -11.50 -8.57
CA ASN A 227 -16.86 -12.14 -8.74
C ASN A 227 -17.79 -12.04 -7.51
N ILE A 228 -17.43 -11.21 -6.53
CA ILE A 228 -18.28 -10.97 -5.35
C ILE A 228 -19.62 -10.33 -5.77
N THR A 229 -20.72 -10.79 -5.20
CA THR A 229 -22.03 -10.16 -5.43
C THR A 229 -22.20 -8.89 -4.59
N ARG A 230 -23.11 -7.99 -5.01
CA ARG A 230 -23.46 -6.78 -4.23
C ARG A 230 -23.94 -7.11 -2.84
N ALA A 231 -24.68 -8.21 -2.69
CA ALA A 231 -25.20 -8.64 -1.37
C ALA A 231 -24.07 -9.13 -0.45
N GLU A 232 -23.11 -9.90 -0.97
CA GLU A 232 -21.93 -10.35 -0.23
C GLU A 232 -21.01 -9.16 0.11
N LEU A 233 -20.77 -8.27 -0.86
CA LEU A 233 -19.97 -7.05 -0.63
C LEU A 233 -20.59 -6.17 0.46
N LYS A 234 -21.92 -5.96 0.42
CA LYS A 234 -22.61 -5.19 1.46
C LYS A 234 -22.49 -5.83 2.84
N ALA A 235 -22.65 -7.16 2.93
CA ALA A 235 -22.52 -7.88 4.20
C ALA A 235 -21.07 -7.79 4.75
N ALA A 236 -20.06 -7.89 3.89
CA ALA A 236 -18.66 -7.74 4.26
C ALA A 236 -18.36 -6.32 4.75
N ILE A 237 -18.81 -5.29 4.03
CA ILE A 237 -18.64 -3.87 4.41
C ILE A 237 -19.28 -3.61 5.78
N ASP A 238 -20.54 -4.02 5.98
CA ASP A 238 -21.24 -3.79 7.24
C ASP A 238 -20.54 -4.47 8.42
N ALA A 239 -20.06 -5.70 8.22
CA ALA A 239 -19.34 -6.45 9.26
C ALA A 239 -17.97 -5.79 9.58
N ALA A 240 -17.23 -5.37 8.56
CA ALA A 240 -15.96 -4.70 8.71
C ALA A 240 -16.10 -3.33 9.39
N HIS A 241 -17.03 -2.50 8.94
CA HIS A 241 -17.29 -1.17 9.50
C HIS A 241 -17.76 -1.23 10.96
N LYS A 242 -18.55 -2.22 11.33
CA LYS A 242 -18.95 -2.47 12.73
C LYS A 242 -17.73 -2.71 13.64
N ARG A 243 -16.64 -3.18 13.08
CA ARG A 243 -15.35 -3.43 13.77
C ARG A 243 -14.34 -2.28 13.59
N GLY A 244 -14.74 -1.20 12.89
CA GLY A 244 -13.83 -0.09 12.55
C GLY A 244 -12.76 -0.46 11.51
N LEU A 245 -13.00 -1.52 10.73
CA LEU A 245 -12.11 -2.01 9.67
C LEU A 245 -12.60 -1.56 8.30
N LYS A 246 -11.70 -1.54 7.32
CA LYS A 246 -11.98 -1.07 5.97
C LYS A 246 -12.06 -2.21 4.96
N VAL A 247 -12.81 -1.97 3.87
CA VAL A 247 -12.92 -2.88 2.74
C VAL A 247 -12.44 -2.18 1.47
N THR A 248 -11.50 -2.78 0.77
CA THR A 248 -11.10 -2.38 -0.58
C THR A 248 -11.57 -3.39 -1.61
N GLY A 249 -11.47 -3.08 -2.91
CA GLY A 249 -11.93 -4.00 -3.95
C GLY A 249 -11.22 -3.91 -5.28
N HIS A 250 -10.82 -5.09 -5.82
CA HIS A 250 -10.59 -5.32 -7.23
C HIS A 250 -11.89 -5.89 -7.80
N LEU A 251 -12.78 -5.03 -8.26
CA LEU A 251 -14.13 -5.42 -8.62
C LEU A 251 -14.29 -5.64 -10.13
N CYS A 252 -15.22 -6.51 -10.51
CA CYS A 252 -15.67 -6.68 -11.88
C CYS A 252 -17.18 -6.92 -11.95
N SER A 253 -17.71 -7.81 -11.12
CA SER A 253 -19.14 -8.13 -11.02
C SER A 253 -19.97 -6.96 -10.48
N VAL A 254 -19.37 -6.15 -9.59
CA VAL A 254 -19.95 -4.92 -9.01
C VAL A 254 -19.22 -3.73 -9.62
N THR A 255 -19.97 -2.74 -10.10
CA THR A 255 -19.40 -1.51 -10.67
C THR A 255 -18.86 -0.60 -9.55
N TYR A 256 -17.94 0.32 -9.90
CA TYR A 256 -17.39 1.29 -8.95
C TYR A 256 -18.46 2.17 -8.31
N LYS A 257 -19.45 2.59 -9.09
CA LYS A 257 -20.57 3.40 -8.59
C LYS A 257 -21.41 2.62 -7.58
N GLU A 258 -21.80 1.38 -7.90
CA GLU A 258 -22.52 0.50 -6.97
C GLU A 258 -21.72 0.26 -5.70
N ALA A 259 -20.43 -0.02 -5.80
CA ALA A 259 -19.56 -0.24 -4.64
C ALA A 259 -19.46 0.99 -3.73
N ALA A 260 -19.33 2.19 -4.32
CA ALA A 260 -19.33 3.45 -3.57
C ALA A 260 -20.65 3.66 -2.81
N GLU A 261 -21.80 3.38 -3.46
CA GLU A 261 -23.11 3.46 -2.85
C GLU A 261 -23.32 2.40 -1.74
N LEU A 262 -22.65 1.25 -1.83
CA LEU A 262 -22.65 0.21 -0.78
C LEU A 262 -21.72 0.57 0.39
N GLY A 263 -20.83 1.55 0.24
CA GLY A 263 -19.96 2.08 1.30
C GLY A 263 -18.55 1.51 1.30
N ILE A 264 -18.02 1.05 0.16
CA ILE A 264 -16.61 0.61 0.06
C ILE A 264 -15.67 1.76 0.39
N ASP A 265 -14.51 1.46 0.99
CA ASP A 265 -13.56 2.47 1.43
C ASP A 265 -12.50 2.82 0.37
N ASP A 266 -12.18 1.88 -0.53
CA ASP A 266 -11.10 2.02 -1.50
C ASP A 266 -11.34 1.12 -2.71
N LEU A 267 -10.92 1.57 -3.89
CA LEU A 267 -10.99 0.80 -5.12
C LEU A 267 -9.58 0.66 -5.70
N GLU A 268 -9.22 -0.57 -6.01
CA GLU A 268 -7.89 -0.93 -6.47
C GLU A 268 -7.73 -0.73 -7.98
N HIS A 269 -6.48 -0.50 -8.42
CA HIS A 269 -6.09 -0.46 -9.83
C HIS A 269 -6.57 0.79 -10.61
N GLY A 270 -6.64 1.94 -9.92
CA GLY A 270 -7.10 3.15 -10.61
C GLY A 270 -8.51 2.95 -11.16
N PHE A 271 -8.65 3.13 -12.45
CA PHE A 271 -9.90 2.93 -13.19
C PHE A 271 -9.87 1.73 -14.15
N PHE A 272 -8.78 0.94 -14.16
CA PHE A 272 -8.60 -0.17 -15.10
C PHE A 272 -9.70 -1.24 -15.03
N VAL A 273 -10.19 -1.53 -13.83
CA VAL A 273 -11.13 -2.64 -13.60
C VAL A 273 -12.59 -2.16 -13.40
N ASN A 274 -12.87 -0.91 -13.72
CA ASN A 274 -14.24 -0.39 -13.69
C ASN A 274 -15.05 -0.90 -14.89
N THR A 275 -16.16 -1.59 -14.65
CA THR A 275 -17.00 -2.24 -15.67
C THR A 275 -18.29 -1.50 -15.99
N GLN A 276 -18.40 -0.24 -15.58
CA GLN A 276 -19.65 0.53 -15.58
C GLN A 276 -20.30 0.68 -16.98
N LEU A 277 -19.47 0.80 -18.04
CA LEU A 277 -19.93 0.97 -19.42
C LEU A 277 -19.75 -0.30 -20.26
N ASP A 278 -19.30 -1.41 -19.68
CA ASP A 278 -19.02 -2.63 -20.43
C ASP A 278 -20.27 -3.18 -21.11
N PRO A 279 -20.20 -3.54 -22.39
CA PRO A 279 -21.35 -4.07 -23.12
C PRO A 279 -21.92 -5.32 -22.48
N GLY A 280 -23.24 -5.34 -22.31
CA GLY A 280 -23.92 -6.49 -21.74
C GLY A 280 -23.67 -6.74 -20.26
N LYS A 281 -23.07 -5.79 -19.53
CA LYS A 281 -22.85 -5.89 -18.07
C LYS A 281 -24.15 -6.19 -17.36
N LYS A 282 -24.16 -7.28 -16.60
CA LYS A 282 -25.28 -7.70 -15.76
C LYS A 282 -24.93 -7.49 -14.28
N PRO A 283 -25.93 -7.24 -13.43
CA PRO A 283 -25.73 -7.20 -11.99
C PRO A 283 -25.08 -8.50 -11.48
N ASP A 284 -24.07 -8.36 -10.61
CA ASP A 284 -23.38 -9.47 -9.95
C ASP A 284 -22.67 -10.46 -10.91
N VAL A 285 -22.39 -10.03 -12.14
CA VAL A 285 -21.65 -10.83 -13.14
C VAL A 285 -20.52 -10.00 -13.71
N CYS A 286 -19.31 -10.55 -13.70
CA CYS A 286 -18.17 -9.93 -14.36
C CYS A 286 -18.37 -9.92 -15.88
N SER A 287 -18.08 -8.79 -16.53
CA SER A 287 -18.19 -8.65 -17.98
C SER A 287 -17.00 -9.28 -18.69
N GLU A 288 -17.16 -9.65 -19.96
CA GLU A 288 -16.07 -10.23 -20.77
C GLU A 288 -14.90 -9.25 -21.00
N SER A 289 -15.16 -7.95 -21.07
CA SER A 289 -14.12 -6.92 -21.23
C SER A 289 -13.43 -6.52 -19.92
N ALA A 290 -13.97 -6.94 -18.77
CA ALA A 290 -13.41 -6.74 -17.44
C ALA A 290 -12.89 -5.31 -17.19
N GLY A 291 -13.58 -4.30 -17.75
CA GLY A 291 -13.26 -2.88 -17.60
C GLY A 291 -12.53 -2.24 -18.78
N GLU A 292 -11.89 -3.01 -19.67
CA GLU A 292 -11.17 -2.42 -20.83
C GLU A 292 -12.07 -1.56 -21.71
N TYR A 293 -13.30 -2.02 -22.00
CA TYR A 293 -14.25 -1.24 -22.79
C TYR A 293 -14.65 0.05 -22.06
N THR A 294 -14.93 -0.04 -20.77
CA THR A 294 -15.30 1.12 -19.96
C THR A 294 -14.20 2.16 -19.97
N LEU A 295 -12.94 1.74 -19.75
CA LEU A 295 -11.80 2.64 -19.74
C LEU A 295 -11.56 3.31 -21.09
N ASP A 296 -11.72 2.55 -22.20
CA ASP A 296 -11.62 3.07 -23.56
C ASP A 296 -12.67 4.15 -23.86
N HIS A 297 -13.90 3.96 -23.37
CA HIS A 297 -15.05 4.82 -23.68
C HIS A 297 -15.34 5.88 -22.61
N MET A 298 -14.48 6.04 -21.60
CA MET A 298 -14.66 6.99 -20.50
C MET A 298 -13.50 7.98 -20.41
N PRO A 299 -13.34 8.91 -21.38
CA PRO A 299 -12.34 9.97 -21.26
C PRO A 299 -12.65 10.90 -20.08
N PRO A 300 -11.64 11.53 -19.43
CA PRO A 300 -11.82 12.33 -18.22
C PRO A 300 -12.83 13.48 -18.34
N GLU A 301 -13.00 14.02 -19.56
CA GLU A 301 -13.96 15.07 -19.85
C GLU A 301 -15.39 14.58 -20.07
N SER A 302 -15.62 13.27 -20.21
CA SER A 302 -16.94 12.67 -20.39
C SER A 302 -17.86 12.92 -19.18
N THR A 303 -19.16 12.86 -19.43
CA THR A 303 -20.18 12.97 -18.38
C THR A 303 -20.07 11.78 -17.41
N GLU A 304 -19.80 10.60 -17.95
CA GLU A 304 -19.68 9.35 -17.19
C GLU A 304 -18.49 9.38 -16.24
N ALA A 305 -17.34 9.88 -16.69
CA ALA A 305 -16.14 10.04 -15.85
C ALA A 305 -16.39 11.05 -14.73
N LYS A 306 -16.98 12.19 -15.03
CA LYS A 306 -17.32 13.22 -14.04
C LYS A 306 -18.31 12.71 -13.00
N ASP A 307 -19.41 12.07 -13.44
CA ASP A 307 -20.42 11.50 -12.53
C ASP A 307 -19.82 10.43 -11.61
N LEU A 308 -18.95 9.58 -12.16
CA LEU A 308 -18.24 8.57 -11.35
C LEU A 308 -17.31 9.25 -10.34
N ILE A 309 -16.44 10.16 -10.77
CA ILE A 309 -15.50 10.87 -9.91
C ILE A 309 -16.24 11.62 -8.79
N ASP A 310 -17.31 12.36 -9.15
CA ASP A 310 -18.13 13.07 -8.16
C ASP A 310 -18.77 12.11 -7.16
N THR A 311 -19.22 10.93 -7.61
CA THR A 311 -19.75 9.88 -6.74
C THR A 311 -18.70 9.38 -5.77
N LEU A 312 -17.49 9.03 -6.26
CA LEU A 312 -16.39 8.53 -5.42
C LEU A 312 -15.95 9.57 -4.38
N VAL A 313 -15.78 10.82 -4.80
CA VAL A 313 -15.41 11.93 -3.89
C VAL A 313 -16.49 12.17 -2.84
N LYS A 314 -17.77 12.20 -3.23
CA LYS A 314 -18.91 12.36 -2.34
C LYS A 314 -19.00 11.27 -1.27
N HIS A 315 -18.68 10.02 -1.64
CA HIS A 315 -18.71 8.87 -0.75
C HIS A 315 -17.38 8.64 -0.02
N HIS A 316 -16.39 9.52 -0.20
CA HIS A 316 -15.04 9.43 0.40
C HIS A 316 -14.30 8.12 0.06
N VAL A 317 -14.56 7.57 -1.13
CA VAL A 317 -13.88 6.37 -1.61
C VAL A 317 -12.50 6.76 -2.10
N ALA A 318 -11.46 6.11 -1.57
CA ALA A 318 -10.10 6.25 -2.08
C ALA A 318 -9.92 5.47 -3.39
N ILE A 319 -8.90 5.84 -4.16
CA ILE A 319 -8.42 5.04 -5.30
C ILE A 319 -6.97 4.67 -5.04
N THR A 320 -6.65 3.39 -5.19
CA THR A 320 -5.27 2.90 -5.19
C THR A 320 -4.75 2.81 -6.61
N SER A 321 -3.76 3.64 -6.94
CA SER A 321 -2.99 3.55 -8.18
C SER A 321 -2.08 2.33 -8.12
N THR A 322 -2.02 1.56 -9.23
CA THR A 322 -1.15 0.39 -9.38
C THR A 322 -0.57 0.35 -10.79
N LEU A 323 -0.03 1.45 -11.25
CA LEU A 323 0.47 1.59 -12.63
C LEU A 323 1.51 0.53 -13.04
N PRO A 324 2.45 0.08 -12.16
CA PRO A 324 3.45 -0.90 -12.55
C PRO A 324 2.89 -2.22 -13.06
N VAL A 325 1.79 -2.74 -12.49
CA VAL A 325 1.22 -4.03 -12.90
C VAL A 325 0.64 -3.99 -14.32
N PHE A 326 0.22 -2.81 -14.78
CA PHE A 326 -0.31 -2.59 -16.14
C PHE A 326 0.74 -2.07 -17.12
N GLU A 327 1.89 -1.59 -16.64
CA GLU A 327 2.96 -1.05 -17.49
C GLU A 327 3.46 -2.09 -18.49
N GLY A 328 3.59 -3.35 -18.08
CA GLY A 328 4.05 -4.44 -18.94
C GLY A 328 3.14 -4.70 -20.13
N ASP A 329 1.85 -4.47 -19.98
CA ASP A 329 0.83 -4.65 -21.03
C ASP A 329 0.74 -3.42 -21.96
N ALA A 330 1.21 -2.25 -21.53
CA ALA A 330 1.18 -1.01 -22.31
C ALA A 330 2.08 -1.01 -23.57
N GLY A 331 2.84 -2.09 -23.79
CA GLY A 331 3.52 -2.36 -25.06
C GLY A 331 4.91 -1.75 -25.21
N GLY A 332 5.37 -1.71 -26.47
CA GLY A 332 6.76 -1.36 -26.83
C GLY A 332 7.18 0.05 -26.43
N GLY A 333 8.46 0.17 -26.02
CA GLY A 333 9.05 1.44 -25.58
C GLY A 333 9.09 1.67 -24.07
N ARG A 334 8.44 0.80 -23.28
CA ARG A 334 8.55 0.86 -21.82
C ARG A 334 9.95 0.42 -21.37
N PRO A 335 10.56 1.07 -20.34
CA PRO A 335 11.87 0.70 -19.88
C PRO A 335 11.93 -0.75 -19.42
N PRO A 336 13.05 -1.46 -19.64
CA PRO A 336 13.25 -2.78 -19.07
C PRO A 336 13.32 -2.70 -17.54
N LEU A 337 13.08 -3.83 -16.87
CA LEU A 337 13.34 -3.93 -15.43
C LEU A 337 14.81 -3.59 -15.14
N ARG A 338 15.03 -2.91 -14.01
CA ARG A 338 16.37 -2.64 -13.50
C ARG A 338 17.12 -3.95 -13.24
N GLN A 339 18.44 -3.94 -13.42
CA GLN A 339 19.28 -5.11 -13.20
C GLN A 339 19.13 -5.66 -11.77
N GLN A 340 19.02 -4.80 -10.76
CA GLN A 340 18.83 -5.21 -9.36
C GLN A 340 17.50 -5.96 -9.15
N ALA A 341 16.43 -5.58 -9.85
CA ALA A 341 15.14 -6.28 -9.80
C ALA A 341 15.27 -7.68 -10.45
N LEU A 342 15.95 -7.77 -11.60
CA LEU A 342 16.24 -9.05 -12.25
C LEU A 342 17.15 -9.94 -11.38
N ASP A 343 18.12 -9.36 -10.68
CA ASP A 343 19.03 -10.09 -9.79
C ASP A 343 18.32 -10.64 -8.54
N ALA A 344 17.23 -10.02 -8.12
CA ALA A 344 16.43 -10.53 -7.01
C ALA A 344 15.68 -11.83 -7.35
N MET A 345 15.32 -12.02 -8.64
CA MET A 345 14.53 -13.16 -9.10
C MET A 345 15.32 -14.46 -9.10
N THR A 346 14.66 -15.58 -8.78
CA THR A 346 15.23 -16.91 -9.04
C THR A 346 15.47 -17.10 -10.55
N PRO A 347 16.38 -18.00 -10.96
CA PRO A 347 16.58 -18.30 -12.38
C PRO A 347 15.26 -18.66 -13.10
N GLU A 348 14.42 -19.48 -12.47
CA GLU A 348 13.14 -19.95 -13.01
C GLU A 348 12.14 -18.81 -13.16
N ALA A 349 12.04 -17.92 -12.14
CA ALA A 349 11.17 -16.75 -12.20
C ALA A 349 11.61 -15.78 -13.29
N ARG A 350 12.93 -15.58 -13.46
CA ARG A 350 13.51 -14.74 -14.50
C ARG A 350 13.25 -15.31 -15.89
N GLU A 351 13.42 -16.63 -16.09
CA GLU A 351 13.12 -17.30 -17.35
C GLU A 351 11.61 -17.15 -17.69
N ALA A 352 10.73 -17.41 -16.74
CA ALA A 352 9.29 -17.23 -16.92
C ALA A 352 8.93 -15.80 -17.32
N PHE A 353 9.53 -14.80 -16.68
CA PHE A 353 9.37 -13.39 -17.03
C PHE A 353 9.75 -13.11 -18.50
N PHE A 354 10.92 -13.55 -18.94
CA PHE A 354 11.36 -13.31 -20.32
C PHE A 354 10.50 -14.05 -21.34
N ILE A 355 10.06 -15.28 -21.05
CA ILE A 355 9.12 -16.02 -21.90
C ILE A 355 7.80 -15.28 -22.05
N LEU A 356 7.24 -14.78 -20.94
CA LEU A 356 5.99 -14.02 -20.97
C LEU A 356 6.13 -12.73 -21.79
N ARG A 357 7.21 -11.98 -21.57
CA ARG A 357 7.50 -10.74 -22.29
C ARG A 357 7.66 -10.98 -23.79
N GLN A 358 8.38 -12.03 -24.18
CA GLN A 358 8.52 -12.41 -25.59
C GLN A 358 7.17 -12.79 -26.23
N ARG A 359 6.33 -13.51 -25.50
CA ARG A 359 5.00 -13.91 -25.97
C ARG A 359 4.08 -12.72 -26.15
N SER A 360 4.06 -11.80 -25.19
CA SER A 360 3.30 -10.54 -25.30
C SER A 360 3.72 -9.77 -26.56
N ALA A 361 5.02 -9.64 -26.79
CA ALA A 361 5.56 -8.96 -27.98
C ALA A 361 5.23 -9.66 -29.32
N SER A 362 5.00 -10.98 -29.31
CA SER A 362 4.68 -11.77 -30.50
C SER A 362 3.19 -12.06 -30.69
N SER A 363 2.35 -11.61 -29.76
CA SER A 363 0.89 -11.78 -29.83
C SER A 363 0.28 -10.83 -30.86
N PRO A 364 -0.85 -11.20 -31.51
CA PRO A 364 -1.59 -10.26 -32.33
C PRO A 364 -1.95 -8.99 -31.53
N ALA A 365 -1.97 -7.86 -32.21
CA ALA A 365 -2.37 -6.61 -31.59
C ALA A 365 -3.78 -6.76 -30.97
N PRO A 366 -4.00 -6.37 -29.73
CA PRO A 366 -5.32 -6.40 -29.10
C PRO A 366 -6.27 -5.43 -29.80
N LYS A 367 -7.58 -5.63 -29.65
CA LYS A 367 -8.59 -4.77 -30.27
C LYS A 367 -8.56 -3.34 -29.75
N ILE A 368 -8.27 -3.18 -28.46
CA ILE A 368 -8.09 -1.90 -27.78
C ILE A 368 -6.61 -1.75 -27.49
N ASP A 369 -6.04 -0.59 -27.76
CA ASP A 369 -4.60 -0.32 -27.54
C ASP A 369 -4.31 -0.21 -26.03
N PRO A 370 -3.52 -1.13 -25.44
CA PRO A 370 -3.19 -1.08 -24.01
C PRO A 370 -2.41 0.18 -23.61
N ALA A 371 -1.61 0.75 -24.54
CA ALA A 371 -0.90 2.00 -24.25
C ALA A 371 -1.87 3.18 -24.10
N MET A 372 -2.95 3.19 -24.89
CA MET A 372 -4.00 4.18 -24.75
C MET A 372 -4.77 3.97 -23.44
N LEU A 373 -5.10 2.74 -23.05
CA LEU A 373 -5.74 2.44 -21.77
C LEU A 373 -4.88 2.88 -20.60
N PHE A 374 -3.57 2.59 -20.65
CA PHE A 374 -2.62 3.01 -19.65
C PHE A 374 -2.58 4.53 -19.47
N LYS A 375 -2.50 5.26 -20.57
CA LYS A 375 -2.56 6.73 -20.59
C LYS A 375 -3.91 7.24 -20.05
N ARG A 376 -5.02 6.62 -20.45
CA ARG A 376 -6.37 7.00 -19.99
C ARG A 376 -6.53 6.83 -18.49
N ASN A 377 -6.01 5.75 -17.92
CA ASN A 377 -6.03 5.56 -16.47
C ASN A 377 -5.28 6.69 -15.75
N MET A 378 -4.07 7.03 -16.22
CA MET A 378 -3.29 8.15 -15.66
C MET A 378 -4.04 9.47 -15.71
N GLU A 379 -4.73 9.75 -16.83
CA GLU A 379 -5.57 10.95 -17.00
C GLU A 379 -6.74 10.98 -16.01
N LEU A 380 -7.41 9.84 -15.80
CA LEU A 380 -8.52 9.71 -14.83
C LEU A 380 -8.05 9.82 -13.38
N GLU A 381 -6.92 9.23 -13.02
CA GLU A 381 -6.33 9.40 -11.68
C GLU A 381 -6.01 10.87 -11.39
N ARG A 382 -5.49 11.60 -12.38
CA ARG A 382 -5.28 13.05 -12.24
C ARG A 382 -6.58 13.82 -12.07
N ALA A 383 -7.60 13.49 -12.88
CA ALA A 383 -8.92 14.12 -12.78
C ALA A 383 -9.55 13.86 -11.41
N PHE A 384 -9.41 12.64 -10.87
CA PHE A 384 -9.88 12.27 -9.54
C PHE A 384 -9.21 13.11 -8.43
N VAL A 385 -7.87 13.25 -8.48
CA VAL A 385 -7.15 14.10 -7.52
C VAL A 385 -7.54 15.57 -7.65
N ALA A 386 -7.69 16.07 -8.89
CA ALA A 386 -8.12 17.44 -9.14
C ALA A 386 -9.53 17.75 -8.60
N ALA A 387 -10.41 16.73 -8.55
CA ALA A 387 -11.73 16.82 -7.93
C ALA A 387 -11.72 16.69 -6.39
N GLY A 388 -10.55 16.51 -5.77
CA GLY A 388 -10.37 16.36 -4.32
C GLY A 388 -10.39 14.91 -3.82
N GLY A 389 -10.30 13.93 -4.70
CA GLY A 389 -10.22 12.51 -4.37
C GLY A 389 -8.89 12.13 -3.72
N LEU A 390 -8.92 11.13 -2.85
CA LEU A 390 -7.73 10.60 -2.18
C LEU A 390 -7.11 9.48 -3.02
N LEU A 391 -6.06 9.80 -3.77
CA LEU A 391 -5.24 8.80 -4.48
C LEU A 391 -4.15 8.30 -3.55
N ILE A 392 -4.00 6.98 -3.46
CA ILE A 392 -2.94 6.26 -2.74
C ILE A 392 -2.20 5.34 -3.70
N ALA A 393 -1.04 4.81 -3.34
CA ALA A 393 -0.15 4.15 -4.28
C ALA A 393 0.32 2.78 -3.80
N GLY A 394 0.41 1.83 -4.73
CA GLY A 394 1.02 0.51 -4.52
C GLY A 394 1.23 -0.21 -5.85
N PRO A 395 2.29 -1.03 -6.01
CA PRO A 395 2.71 -1.55 -7.32
C PRO A 395 1.97 -2.81 -7.77
N ASP A 396 1.31 -3.53 -6.88
CA ASP A 396 0.72 -4.86 -7.12
C ASP A 396 1.72 -5.91 -7.63
N PRO A 397 2.68 -6.35 -6.84
CA PRO A 397 3.69 -7.31 -7.25
C PRO A 397 3.12 -8.72 -7.32
N THR A 398 2.44 -9.07 -8.39
CA THR A 398 1.67 -10.32 -8.54
C THR A 398 2.34 -11.40 -9.37
N GLY A 399 3.57 -11.27 -9.83
CA GLY A 399 4.22 -12.46 -10.34
C GLY A 399 4.02 -12.79 -11.81
N ARG A 400 3.84 -11.78 -12.67
CA ARG A 400 4.33 -11.88 -14.05
C ARG A 400 5.85 -11.72 -14.09
N GLY A 401 6.46 -11.30 -12.96
CA GLY A 401 7.86 -11.00 -12.81
C GLY A 401 8.25 -9.59 -13.27
N ASP A 402 7.32 -8.81 -13.75
CA ASP A 402 7.52 -7.43 -14.17
C ASP A 402 7.37 -6.42 -13.02
N VAL A 403 6.75 -6.82 -11.91
CA VAL A 403 6.64 -6.01 -10.70
C VAL A 403 7.26 -6.75 -9.51
N ILE A 404 8.42 -6.29 -9.07
CA ILE A 404 9.14 -6.86 -7.94
C ILE A 404 8.92 -6.02 -6.69
N PRO A 405 8.64 -6.63 -5.51
CA PRO A 405 8.46 -5.91 -4.25
C PRO A 405 9.53 -4.85 -4.00
N GLY A 406 9.11 -3.68 -3.58
CA GLY A 406 9.99 -2.54 -3.32
C GLY A 406 10.44 -1.80 -4.58
N PHE A 407 10.96 -2.49 -5.59
CA PHE A 407 11.30 -1.88 -6.87
C PHE A 407 10.05 -1.38 -7.62
N GLY A 408 8.97 -2.14 -7.54
CA GLY A 408 7.67 -1.70 -8.04
C GLY A 408 7.13 -0.48 -7.33
N ASP A 409 7.32 -0.38 -6.00
CA ASP A 409 6.90 0.80 -5.22
C ASP A 409 7.64 2.07 -5.65
N GLN A 410 8.94 1.96 -5.95
CA GLN A 410 9.70 3.07 -6.52
C GLN A 410 9.22 3.41 -7.94
N ARG A 411 8.95 2.39 -8.77
CA ARG A 411 8.44 2.57 -10.13
C ARG A 411 7.07 3.23 -10.17
N GLU A 412 6.20 2.91 -9.21
CA GLU A 412 4.90 3.57 -9.07
C GLU A 412 5.06 5.09 -8.91
N ILE A 413 6.00 5.55 -8.10
CA ILE A 413 6.26 6.99 -7.89
C ILE A 413 6.76 7.64 -9.19
N GLU A 414 7.60 6.96 -9.97
CA GLU A 414 8.05 7.45 -11.28
C GLU A 414 6.89 7.54 -12.27
N LEU A 415 6.00 6.55 -12.29
CA LEU A 415 4.83 6.51 -13.17
C LEU A 415 3.79 7.57 -12.80
N LEU A 416 3.63 7.89 -11.52
CA LEU A 416 2.82 9.03 -11.10
C LEU A 416 3.38 10.36 -11.63
N VAL A 417 4.70 10.51 -11.70
CA VAL A 417 5.31 11.70 -12.34
C VAL A 417 5.07 11.68 -13.86
N GLU A 418 5.16 10.50 -14.51
CA GLU A 418 4.80 10.34 -15.93
C GLU A 418 3.32 10.68 -16.19
N ALA A 419 2.43 10.32 -15.25
CA ALA A 419 1.02 10.68 -15.29
C ALA A 419 0.80 12.21 -15.20
N GLY A 420 1.83 12.99 -14.80
CA GLY A 420 1.85 14.44 -14.78
C GLY A 420 1.68 15.05 -13.38
N PHE A 421 1.82 14.28 -12.32
CA PHE A 421 2.02 14.84 -10.98
C PHE A 421 3.44 15.41 -10.85
N THR A 422 3.62 16.45 -10.07
CA THR A 422 4.98 16.90 -9.72
C THR A 422 5.67 15.83 -8.88
N PRO A 423 7.02 15.77 -8.86
CA PRO A 423 7.72 14.78 -8.04
C PRO A 423 7.32 14.81 -6.55
N VAL A 424 7.08 15.99 -5.98
CA VAL A 424 6.68 16.10 -4.57
C VAL A 424 5.24 15.67 -4.33
N GLU A 425 4.33 15.84 -5.31
CA GLU A 425 2.98 15.30 -5.24
C GLU A 425 2.99 13.77 -5.36
N ALA A 426 3.77 13.19 -6.27
CA ALA A 426 3.92 11.75 -6.40
C ALA A 426 4.46 11.11 -5.10
N ILE A 427 5.47 11.74 -4.47
CA ILE A 427 5.98 11.33 -3.16
C ILE A 427 4.89 11.43 -2.09
N LYS A 428 4.09 12.50 -2.07
CA LYS A 428 2.95 12.63 -1.14
C LYS A 428 1.94 11.50 -1.32
N ILE A 429 1.58 11.16 -2.56
CA ILE A 429 0.65 10.07 -2.88
C ILE A 429 1.18 8.75 -2.32
N ALA A 430 2.46 8.46 -2.50
CA ALA A 430 3.09 7.21 -2.06
C ALA A 430 3.51 7.20 -0.56
N THR A 431 3.28 8.27 0.19
CA THR A 431 3.68 8.36 1.59
C THR A 431 2.53 8.87 2.48
N LEU A 432 2.27 10.19 2.52
CA LEU A 432 1.29 10.79 3.41
C LEU A 432 -0.15 10.37 3.10
N ASN A 433 -0.50 10.22 1.83
CA ASN A 433 -1.86 9.83 1.46
C ASN A 433 -2.18 8.40 1.94
N GLY A 434 -1.25 7.44 1.78
CA GLY A 434 -1.39 6.09 2.35
C GLY A 434 -1.51 6.13 3.87
N ALA A 435 -0.67 6.92 4.55
CA ALA A 435 -0.77 7.12 5.99
C ALA A 435 -2.12 7.74 6.41
N THR A 436 -2.64 8.69 5.64
CA THR A 436 -3.95 9.31 5.87
C THR A 436 -5.08 8.29 5.73
N TYR A 437 -5.06 7.48 4.67
CA TYR A 437 -6.04 6.41 4.49
C TYR A 437 -6.05 5.43 5.67
N MET A 438 -4.89 5.09 6.21
CA MET A 438 -4.73 4.20 7.36
C MET A 438 -5.04 4.90 8.71
N GLY A 439 -5.30 6.21 8.75
CA GLY A 439 -5.47 6.97 9.99
C GLY A 439 -4.17 7.12 10.82
N LYS A 440 -3.01 6.99 10.17
CA LYS A 440 -1.67 7.03 10.79
C LYS A 440 -0.87 8.29 10.42
N GLU A 441 -1.49 9.27 9.79
CA GLU A 441 -0.83 10.51 9.31
C GLU A 441 -0.18 11.33 10.42
N LYS A 442 -0.60 11.17 11.67
CA LYS A 442 0.04 11.79 12.82
C LYS A 442 1.35 11.11 13.25
N GLN A 443 1.59 9.88 12.79
CA GLN A 443 2.73 9.06 13.19
C GLN A 443 3.76 8.88 12.08
N ILE A 444 3.32 8.68 10.83
CA ILE A 444 4.15 8.36 9.66
C ILE A 444 3.75 9.17 8.42
N GLY A 445 4.38 8.93 7.29
CA GLY A 445 4.03 9.46 5.97
C GLY A 445 4.52 10.88 5.69
N SER A 446 5.09 11.58 6.67
CA SER A 446 5.76 12.85 6.42
C SER A 446 6.87 13.11 7.44
N ILE A 447 7.85 13.94 7.07
CA ILE A 447 8.96 14.37 7.94
C ILE A 447 8.51 15.56 8.76
N ALA A 448 8.18 15.33 10.03
CA ALA A 448 7.79 16.38 10.97
C ALA A 448 8.23 15.99 12.39
N ALA A 449 8.52 16.98 13.23
CA ALA A 449 8.85 16.73 14.63
C ALA A 449 7.71 16.02 15.36
N GLY A 450 8.05 15.01 16.15
CA GLY A 450 7.11 14.14 16.88
C GLY A 450 6.69 12.87 16.12
N LYS A 451 6.90 12.76 14.81
CA LYS A 451 6.61 11.56 14.04
C LYS A 451 7.68 10.49 14.20
N ASN A 452 7.33 9.26 13.88
CA ASN A 452 8.29 8.16 13.82
C ASN A 452 9.39 8.49 12.80
N ALA A 453 10.60 8.06 13.12
CA ALA A 453 11.73 8.19 12.21
C ALA A 453 11.73 7.03 11.20
N ASP A 454 10.71 7.03 10.34
CA ASP A 454 10.56 6.15 9.18
C ASP A 454 10.89 6.97 7.94
N LEU A 455 12.16 6.95 7.54
CA LEU A 455 12.71 7.79 6.50
C LEU A 455 13.62 7.01 5.56
N ILE A 456 13.78 7.54 4.35
CA ILE A 456 14.72 7.05 3.34
C ILE A 456 15.79 8.11 3.12
N VAL A 457 17.07 7.71 3.21
CA VAL A 457 18.22 8.51 2.79
C VAL A 457 18.69 8.00 1.43
N MET A 458 18.73 8.87 0.44
CA MET A 458 19.10 8.54 -0.92
C MET A 458 20.04 9.57 -1.52
N LYS A 459 20.92 9.13 -2.43
CA LYS A 459 21.82 10.03 -3.15
C LYS A 459 21.06 10.71 -4.30
N GLY A 460 21.20 12.04 -4.39
CA GLY A 460 20.58 12.84 -5.46
C GLY A 460 19.40 13.67 -5.00
N ASP A 461 18.54 14.06 -5.95
CA ASP A 461 17.42 15.00 -5.74
C ASP A 461 16.14 14.50 -6.44
N PRO A 462 15.37 13.59 -5.83
CA PRO A 462 14.15 13.10 -6.43
C PRO A 462 13.05 14.16 -6.59
N SER A 463 13.17 15.32 -5.95
CA SER A 463 12.24 16.45 -6.19
C SER A 463 12.45 17.12 -7.56
N LYS A 464 13.60 16.87 -8.21
CA LYS A 464 13.92 17.36 -9.56
C LYS A 464 14.07 16.25 -10.59
N LYS A 465 14.67 15.12 -10.19
CA LYS A 465 14.89 13.95 -11.00
C LYS A 465 14.33 12.74 -10.25
N ILE A 466 13.10 12.39 -10.54
CA ILE A 466 12.37 11.38 -9.76
C ILE A 466 13.08 10.04 -9.70
N SER A 467 13.82 9.63 -10.76
CA SER A 467 14.60 8.39 -10.78
C SER A 467 15.71 8.33 -9.72
N ASP A 468 16.08 9.46 -9.07
CA ASP A 468 17.01 9.42 -7.94
C ASP A 468 16.42 8.70 -6.71
N ILE A 469 15.11 8.46 -6.67
CA ILE A 469 14.44 7.62 -5.65
C ILE A 469 14.97 6.19 -5.62
N GLU A 470 15.56 5.74 -6.72
CA GLU A 470 16.19 4.42 -6.83
C GLU A 470 17.52 4.30 -6.05
N ASN A 471 18.15 5.43 -5.69
CA ASN A 471 19.48 5.49 -5.08
C ASN A 471 19.42 5.42 -3.55
N VAL A 472 18.62 4.51 -3.01
CA VAL A 472 18.46 4.33 -1.54
C VAL A 472 19.74 3.77 -0.94
N GLU A 473 20.26 4.43 0.11
CA GLU A 473 21.42 3.95 0.87
C GLU A 473 21.08 3.50 2.29
N ILE A 474 20.22 4.26 2.97
CA ILE A 474 19.83 3.95 4.36
C ILE A 474 18.31 4.07 4.45
N VAL A 475 17.69 3.08 5.06
CA VAL A 475 16.28 3.10 5.41
C VAL A 475 16.17 3.12 6.93
N PHE A 476 15.64 4.20 7.47
CA PHE A 476 15.28 4.27 8.88
C PHE A 476 13.88 3.73 9.08
N LYS A 477 13.75 2.77 9.99
CA LYS A 477 12.47 2.28 10.51
C LYS A 477 12.51 2.36 12.02
N ASP A 478 11.57 3.09 12.62
CA ASP A 478 11.55 3.36 14.06
C ASP A 478 12.90 3.93 14.57
N GLY A 479 13.58 4.73 13.74
CA GLY A 479 14.87 5.32 14.08
C GLY A 479 16.09 4.42 13.97
N VAL A 480 15.91 3.14 13.63
CA VAL A 480 17.00 2.22 13.31
C VAL A 480 17.31 2.31 11.82
N GLY A 481 18.56 2.66 11.49
CA GLY A 481 19.03 2.79 10.10
C GLY A 481 19.53 1.45 9.54
N PHE A 482 18.86 0.95 8.53
CA PHE A 482 19.21 -0.26 7.80
C PHE A 482 20.03 0.05 6.57
N ASP A 483 21.01 -0.80 6.27
CA ASP A 483 21.79 -0.77 5.03
C ASP A 483 20.95 -1.37 3.90
N SER A 484 20.50 -0.52 2.97
CA SER A 484 19.66 -0.91 1.83
C SER A 484 20.33 -2.00 1.00
N GLN A 485 21.60 -1.80 0.62
CA GLN A 485 22.32 -2.73 -0.25
C GLN A 485 22.48 -4.10 0.39
N LYS A 486 22.77 -4.18 1.69
CA LYS A 486 22.87 -5.48 2.39
C LYS A 486 21.53 -6.23 2.43
N LEU A 487 20.41 -5.52 2.59
CA LEU A 487 19.08 -6.13 2.52
C LEU A 487 18.83 -6.72 1.13
N LEU A 488 19.06 -5.93 0.07
CA LEU A 488 18.86 -6.35 -1.31
C LEU A 488 19.81 -7.50 -1.71
N ASP A 489 21.08 -7.43 -1.32
CA ASP A 489 22.07 -8.49 -1.60
C ASP A 489 21.69 -9.82 -0.92
N SER A 490 21.06 -9.77 0.25
CA SER A 490 20.67 -10.97 0.99
C SER A 490 19.59 -11.81 0.29
N VAL A 491 18.92 -11.24 -0.71
CA VAL A 491 17.81 -11.86 -1.44
C VAL A 491 18.04 -12.00 -2.94
N LYS A 492 19.29 -11.80 -3.41
CA LYS A 492 19.65 -12.08 -4.79
C LYS A 492 19.34 -13.54 -5.16
N GLY A 493 18.59 -13.74 -6.26
CA GLY A 493 18.18 -15.06 -6.72
C GLY A 493 17.20 -15.77 -5.79
N ARG A 494 16.42 -15.03 -4.98
CA ARG A 494 15.52 -15.65 -3.96
C ARG A 494 14.07 -15.20 -4.01
N TYR A 495 13.69 -14.37 -4.98
CA TYR A 495 12.29 -14.00 -5.21
C TYR A 495 11.74 -14.82 -6.37
N GLY A 496 10.70 -15.61 -6.11
CA GLY A 496 10.09 -16.54 -7.03
C GLY A 496 10.18 -17.99 -6.54
N GLN A 497 9.67 -18.92 -7.35
CA GLN A 497 9.73 -20.35 -7.06
C GLN A 497 11.12 -20.91 -7.37
N TYR A 498 11.55 -21.89 -6.57
CA TYR A 498 12.78 -22.69 -6.78
C TYR A 498 12.44 -23.97 -7.54
#